data_7df411e5c9d2b5b20c21869c269d7b94
#
_entry.id   7df411e5c9d2b5b20c21869c269d7b94
#
_cell.length_a   1.000
_cell.length_b   1.000
_cell.length_c   1.000
_cell.angle_alpha   90.00
_cell.angle_beta   90.00
_cell.angle_gamma   90.00
#
_symmetry.space_group_name_H-M   'P 1'
#
loop_
_entity.id
_entity.type
_entity.pdbx_description
1 polymer ?
#
loop_
_entity_poly.entity_id
_entity_poly.type
_entity_poly.pdbx_seq_one_letter_code
_entity_poly.pdbx_strand_id
1 'polypeptide(L)'
;VEARVSPNKKLSLPIGTIAKVEFAGQVHEAKVIQEAHTIDPSTRTRIVRLSVENTDDSLHSGMFVNVNFQFDTQSPVIAVPETALMRGADGDWTVFVEDHPGEFKAVEVELGQPLGNYRQILGIAPNTRVVTKGAFFVASEIAKGGFDPHGH
;
A
#
# COMPACT_ATOMS: atom_id res chain seq x y z
N VAL A 1 3.47 14.76 18.74
CA VAL A 1 2.95 15.08 17.39
C VAL A 1 1.45 14.90 17.38
N GLU A 2 0.74 15.79 16.69
CA GLU A 2 -0.70 15.67 16.45
C GLU A 2 -0.94 15.38 14.96
N ALA A 3 -1.61 14.26 14.67
CA ALA A 3 -2.03 13.90 13.33
C ALA A 3 -3.54 14.15 13.16
N ARG A 4 -3.94 14.77 12.04
CA ARG A 4 -5.34 14.94 11.66
C ARG A 4 -5.73 13.84 10.70
N VAL A 5 -6.64 12.98 11.10
CA VAL A 5 -7.03 11.78 10.37
C VAL A 5 -8.48 11.88 9.93
N SER A 6 -8.74 11.64 8.65
CA SER A 6 -10.12 11.56 8.15
C SER A 6 -10.84 10.36 8.79
N PRO A 7 -12.09 10.53 9.20
CA PRO A 7 -12.86 9.44 9.79
C PRO A 7 -13.16 8.38 8.73
N ASN A 8 -12.43 7.31 8.77
CA ASN A 8 -12.73 6.11 7.99
C ASN A 8 -13.23 5.04 8.95
N LYS A 9 -14.42 4.49 8.71
CA LYS A 9 -15.03 3.46 9.57
C LYS A 9 -14.15 2.21 9.76
N LYS A 10 -13.19 1.99 8.86
CA LYS A 10 -12.27 0.84 8.91
C LYS A 10 -10.92 1.16 9.57
N LEU A 11 -10.62 2.43 9.84
CA LEU A 11 -9.35 2.84 10.42
C LEU A 11 -9.52 3.08 11.91
N SER A 12 -9.10 2.13 12.72
CA SER A 12 -8.93 2.27 14.16
C SER A 12 -7.44 2.49 14.46
N LEU A 13 -7.15 3.46 15.32
CA LEU A 13 -5.80 3.83 15.75
C LEU A 13 -5.70 3.71 17.28
N PRO A 14 -5.79 2.48 17.82
CA PRO A 14 -5.75 2.29 19.26
C PRO A 14 -4.42 2.78 19.85
N ILE A 15 -4.43 3.09 21.14
CA ILE A 15 -3.21 3.42 21.88
C ILE A 15 -2.18 2.30 21.71
N GLY A 16 -0.93 2.67 21.41
CA GLY A 16 0.15 1.74 21.11
C GLY A 16 0.36 1.45 19.63
N THR A 17 -0.54 1.90 18.73
CA THR A 17 -0.31 1.77 17.29
C THR A 17 1.00 2.44 16.90
N ILE A 18 1.83 1.71 16.17
CA ILE A 18 3.13 2.19 15.70
C ILE A 18 2.94 3.10 14.49
N ALA A 19 3.72 4.16 14.46
CA ALA A 19 3.79 5.07 13.33
C ALA A 19 5.23 5.49 13.07
N LYS A 20 5.47 6.00 11.89
CA LYS A 20 6.71 6.68 11.53
C LYS A 20 6.42 8.14 11.25
N VAL A 21 7.18 9.02 11.88
CA VAL A 21 7.14 10.47 11.66
C VAL A 21 8.34 10.84 10.82
N GLU A 22 8.09 11.42 9.66
CA GLU A 22 9.12 11.82 8.71
C GLU A 22 9.19 13.34 8.63
N PHE A 23 10.41 13.86 8.80
CA PHE A 23 10.73 15.27 8.65
C PHE A 23 12.13 15.43 8.06
N ALA A 24 12.28 16.26 7.03
CA ALA A 24 13.56 16.58 6.37
C ALA A 24 14.40 15.34 5.98
N GLY A 25 13.74 14.25 5.58
CA GLY A 25 14.41 13.00 5.22
C GLY A 25 14.82 12.11 6.41
N GLN A 26 14.58 12.54 7.63
CA GLN A 26 14.75 11.72 8.84
C GLN A 26 13.45 11.06 9.23
N VAL A 27 13.53 9.84 9.76
CA VAL A 27 12.39 9.04 10.18
C VAL A 27 12.51 8.71 11.66
N HIS A 28 11.52 9.12 12.43
CA HIS A 28 11.43 8.87 13.88
C HIS A 28 10.31 7.86 14.15
N GLU A 29 10.56 6.93 15.06
CA GLU A 29 9.53 6.01 15.54
C GLU A 29 8.56 6.74 16.47
N ALA A 30 7.29 6.45 16.33
CA ALA A 30 6.23 7.06 17.10
C ALA A 30 5.18 6.03 17.53
N LYS A 31 4.48 6.34 18.63
CA LYS A 31 3.36 5.52 19.12
C LYS A 31 2.15 6.38 19.39
N VAL A 32 0.97 5.89 19.03
CA VAL A 32 -0.29 6.52 19.40
C VAL A 32 -0.45 6.47 20.92
N ILE A 33 -0.65 7.64 21.53
CA ILE A 33 -0.91 7.78 22.97
C ILE A 33 -2.32 8.24 23.28
N GLN A 34 -3.00 8.85 22.29
CA GLN A 34 -4.39 9.29 22.43
C GLN A 34 -5.06 9.38 21.08
N GLU A 35 -6.28 8.90 21.00
CA GLU A 35 -7.19 9.09 19.87
C GLU A 35 -8.40 9.92 20.34
N ALA A 36 -8.66 11.05 19.71
CA ALA A 36 -9.85 11.86 20.02
C ALA A 36 -11.09 11.18 19.45
N HIS A 37 -12.12 11.06 20.28
CA HIS A 37 -13.43 10.52 19.87
C HIS A 37 -14.30 11.58 19.16
N THR A 38 -13.90 12.85 19.25
CA THR A 38 -14.63 13.97 18.65
C THR A 38 -14.06 14.28 17.28
N ILE A 39 -14.97 14.44 16.31
CA ILE A 39 -14.64 14.90 14.96
C ILE A 39 -14.74 16.42 14.94
N ASP A 40 -13.71 17.10 14.47
CA ASP A 40 -13.72 18.53 14.20
C ASP A 40 -14.73 18.81 13.06
N PRO A 41 -15.79 19.61 13.30
CA PRO A 41 -16.85 19.80 12.31
C PRO A 41 -16.38 20.62 11.09
N SER A 42 -15.36 21.44 11.24
CA SER A 42 -14.84 22.28 10.17
C SER A 42 -13.93 21.52 9.21
N THR A 43 -13.07 20.68 9.74
CA THR A 43 -12.10 19.88 8.95
C THR A 43 -12.57 18.47 8.67
N ARG A 44 -13.62 18.02 9.36
CA ARG A 44 -14.13 16.64 9.35
C ARG A 44 -13.03 15.60 9.66
N THR A 45 -12.08 15.97 10.51
CA THR A 45 -10.99 15.09 10.95
C THR A 45 -11.06 14.86 12.46
N ARG A 46 -10.44 13.79 12.91
CA ARG A 46 -10.18 13.53 14.32
C ARG A 46 -8.68 13.70 14.59
N ILE A 47 -8.36 14.10 15.82
CA ILE A 47 -6.98 14.29 16.25
C ILE A 47 -6.48 12.99 16.87
N VAL A 48 -5.31 12.53 16.41
CA VAL A 48 -4.55 11.44 17.00
C VAL A 48 -3.24 12.01 17.51
N ARG A 49 -2.95 11.79 18.78
CA ARG A 49 -1.70 12.23 19.39
C ARG A 49 -0.70 11.09 19.47
N LEU A 50 0.52 11.39 19.09
CA LEU A 50 1.63 10.44 19.08
C LEU A 50 2.76 10.94 19.98
N SER A 51 3.35 10.00 20.73
CA SER A 51 4.64 10.18 21.36
C SER A 51 5.74 9.85 20.35
N VAL A 52 6.76 10.69 20.29
CA VAL A 52 7.91 10.55 19.39
C VAL A 52 9.17 10.75 20.22
N GLU A 53 10.15 9.89 20.05
CA GLU A 53 11.48 10.13 20.60
C GLU A 53 12.21 11.19 19.76
N ASN A 54 12.65 12.25 20.43
CA ASN A 54 13.32 13.40 19.80
C ASN A 54 14.68 13.62 20.45
N THR A 55 15.53 12.60 20.41
CA THR A 55 16.84 12.59 21.07
C THR A 55 17.85 13.54 20.44
N ASP A 56 17.68 13.82 19.17
CA ASP A 56 18.52 14.73 18.37
C ASP A 56 17.96 16.16 18.30
N ASP A 57 16.87 16.42 19.01
CA ASP A 57 16.16 17.71 19.04
C ASP A 57 15.81 18.29 17.66
N SER A 58 15.60 17.39 16.69
CA SER A 58 15.26 17.76 15.31
C SER A 58 13.81 18.19 15.12
N LEU A 59 12.92 17.79 16.02
CA LEU A 59 11.49 18.09 15.97
C LEU A 59 11.13 19.21 16.94
N HIS A 60 10.62 20.32 16.44
CA HIS A 60 10.20 21.48 17.24
C HIS A 60 8.69 21.72 17.12
N SER A 61 8.12 22.36 18.13
CA SER A 61 6.73 22.77 18.13
C SER A 61 6.42 23.71 16.96
N GLY A 62 5.30 23.47 16.28
CA GLY A 62 4.87 24.25 15.10
C GLY A 62 5.36 23.73 13.75
N MET A 63 6.18 22.67 13.72
CA MET A 63 6.59 22.02 12.47
C MET A 63 5.49 21.15 11.90
N PHE A 64 5.45 21.04 10.57
CA PHE A 64 4.63 20.07 9.84
C PHE A 64 5.48 18.85 9.51
N VAL A 65 4.94 17.68 9.77
CA VAL A 65 5.60 16.39 9.56
C VAL A 65 4.66 15.41 8.86
N ASN A 66 5.21 14.45 8.13
CA ASN A 66 4.43 13.34 7.59
C ASN A 66 4.34 12.23 8.64
N VAL A 67 3.13 11.70 8.84
CA VAL A 67 2.88 10.59 9.77
C VAL A 67 2.36 9.39 9.00
N ASN A 68 3.12 8.30 9.02
CA ASN A 68 2.77 7.04 8.38
C ASN A 68 2.43 6.01 9.46
N PHE A 69 1.15 5.67 9.60
CA PHE A 69 0.72 4.63 10.53
C PHE A 69 1.01 3.24 9.96
N GLN A 70 1.53 2.36 10.82
CA GLN A 70 1.78 0.97 10.47
C GLN A 70 0.68 0.08 11.03
N PHE A 71 0.15 -0.79 10.19
CA PHE A 71 -0.89 -1.74 10.57
C PHE A 71 -0.44 -3.15 10.20
N ASP A 72 -0.66 -4.06 11.14
CA ASP A 72 -0.55 -5.48 10.84
C ASP A 72 -1.88 -5.97 10.26
N THR A 73 -1.81 -6.78 9.22
CA THR A 73 -2.98 -7.50 8.73
C THR A 73 -3.34 -8.60 9.73
N GLN A 74 -4.60 -8.68 10.12
CA GLN A 74 -5.05 -9.69 11.10
C GLN A 74 -4.95 -11.13 10.57
N SER A 75 -4.83 -11.27 9.26
CA SER A 75 -4.62 -12.54 8.56
C SER A 75 -3.66 -12.34 7.40
N PRO A 76 -2.94 -13.40 6.98
CA PRO A 76 -2.10 -13.33 5.79
C PRO A 76 -2.90 -12.86 4.57
N VAL A 77 -2.32 -11.93 3.83
CA VAL A 77 -2.90 -11.41 2.58
C VAL A 77 -1.91 -11.56 1.44
N ILE A 78 -2.42 -11.65 0.23
CA ILE A 78 -1.59 -11.61 -0.97
C ILE A 78 -1.42 -10.14 -1.35
N ALA A 79 -0.18 -9.70 -1.50
CA ALA A 79 0.13 -8.36 -1.91
C ALA A 79 1.23 -8.35 -2.97
N VAL A 80 1.12 -7.43 -3.92
CA VAL A 80 2.09 -7.23 -4.98
C VAL A 80 2.58 -5.77 -4.97
N PRO A 81 3.82 -5.50 -5.44
CA PRO A 81 4.25 -4.13 -5.67
C PRO A 81 3.27 -3.43 -6.64
N GLU A 82 3.02 -2.13 -6.46
CA GLU A 82 2.13 -1.40 -7.37
C GLU A 82 2.61 -1.43 -8.83
N THR A 83 3.91 -1.63 -9.05
CA THR A 83 4.51 -1.80 -10.39
C THR A 83 4.09 -3.08 -11.12
N ALA A 84 3.52 -4.05 -10.40
CA ALA A 84 2.99 -5.29 -10.99
C ALA A 84 1.56 -5.12 -11.52
N LEU A 85 0.86 -4.06 -11.12
CA LEU A 85 -0.52 -3.81 -11.46
C LEU A 85 -0.63 -3.09 -12.80
N MET A 86 -1.45 -3.61 -13.69
CA MET A 86 -1.75 -3.02 -14.99
C MET A 86 -3.27 -2.84 -15.13
N ARG A 87 -3.67 -1.89 -15.96
CA ARG A 87 -5.06 -1.75 -16.38
C ARG A 87 -5.29 -2.63 -17.60
N GLY A 88 -6.23 -3.55 -17.49
CA GLY A 88 -6.74 -4.32 -18.60
C GLY A 88 -7.50 -3.45 -19.61
N ALA A 89 -7.80 -4.01 -20.77
CA ALA A 89 -8.55 -3.33 -21.83
C ALA A 89 -9.95 -2.91 -21.36
N ASP A 90 -10.57 -3.68 -20.49
CA ASP A 90 -11.90 -3.46 -19.93
C ASP A 90 -11.91 -2.49 -18.74
N GLY A 91 -10.72 -1.99 -18.35
CA GLY A 91 -10.56 -1.08 -17.23
C GLY A 91 -10.38 -1.76 -15.86
N ASP A 92 -10.37 -3.08 -15.82
CA ASP A 92 -10.11 -3.87 -14.61
C ASP A 92 -8.62 -3.96 -14.30
N TRP A 93 -8.31 -4.26 -13.03
CA TRP A 93 -6.93 -4.44 -12.63
C TRP A 93 -6.45 -5.85 -12.95
N THR A 94 -5.24 -5.92 -13.50
CA THR A 94 -4.65 -7.16 -13.99
C THR A 94 -3.22 -7.31 -13.49
N VAL A 95 -2.83 -8.53 -13.18
CA VAL A 95 -1.44 -8.94 -12.98
C VAL A 95 -1.06 -10.01 -13.99
N PHE A 96 0.24 -10.11 -14.31
CA PHE A 96 0.75 -11.20 -15.14
C PHE A 96 1.31 -12.29 -14.26
N VAL A 97 0.82 -13.50 -14.44
CA VAL A 97 1.28 -14.69 -13.73
C VAL A 97 2.03 -15.62 -14.69
N GLU A 98 3.07 -16.25 -14.19
CA GLU A 98 3.77 -17.30 -14.92
C GLU A 98 2.99 -18.61 -14.73
N ASP A 99 2.44 -19.12 -15.82
CA ASP A 99 1.69 -20.38 -15.86
C ASP A 99 2.60 -21.56 -16.10
N HIS A 100 3.49 -21.46 -17.11
CA HIS A 100 4.59 -22.38 -17.38
C HIS A 100 5.89 -21.57 -17.51
N PRO A 101 7.05 -22.19 -17.36
CA PRO A 101 8.33 -21.48 -17.46
C PRO A 101 8.44 -20.63 -18.73
N GLY A 102 8.45 -19.30 -18.57
CA GLY A 102 8.50 -18.34 -19.67
C GLY A 102 7.16 -18.02 -20.33
N GLU A 103 6.07 -18.65 -19.93
CA GLU A 103 4.72 -18.36 -20.43
C GLU A 103 3.94 -17.55 -19.40
N PHE A 104 3.45 -16.39 -19.83
CA PHE A 104 2.73 -15.45 -18.97
C PHE A 104 1.29 -15.27 -19.45
N LYS A 105 0.39 -15.23 -18.48
CA LYS A 105 -1.03 -14.91 -18.74
C LYS A 105 -1.49 -13.75 -17.88
N ALA A 106 -2.40 -12.94 -18.43
CA ALA A 106 -3.09 -11.91 -17.69
C ALA A 106 -4.15 -12.52 -16.78
N VAL A 107 -4.21 -12.10 -15.53
CA VAL A 107 -5.21 -12.50 -14.56
C VAL A 107 -5.81 -11.26 -13.92
N GLU A 108 -7.12 -11.13 -14.00
CA GLU A 108 -7.86 -10.06 -13.32
C GLU A 108 -7.80 -10.24 -11.81
N VAL A 109 -7.65 -9.11 -11.11
CA VAL A 109 -7.56 -9.06 -9.66
C VAL A 109 -8.39 -7.92 -9.11
N GLU A 110 -8.95 -8.13 -7.94
CA GLU A 110 -9.56 -7.04 -7.17
C GLU A 110 -8.52 -6.41 -6.26
N LEU A 111 -8.54 -5.07 -6.18
CA LEU A 111 -7.66 -4.34 -5.28
C LEU A 111 -8.22 -4.30 -3.86
N GLY A 112 -7.40 -4.72 -2.92
CA GLY A 112 -7.64 -4.54 -1.49
C GLY A 112 -6.96 -3.28 -0.95
N GLN A 113 -6.47 -3.38 0.30
CA GLN A 113 -5.87 -2.24 1.00
C GLN A 113 -4.45 -1.92 0.51
N PRO A 114 -4.04 -0.65 0.55
CA PRO A 114 -2.65 -0.28 0.35
C PRO A 114 -1.81 -0.72 1.55
N LEU A 115 -0.63 -1.27 1.28
CA LEU A 115 0.31 -1.79 2.27
C LEU A 115 1.72 -1.21 1.99
N GLY A 116 1.90 0.06 2.25
CA GLY A 116 3.11 0.78 1.86
C GLY A 116 3.27 0.86 0.34
N ASN A 117 4.37 0.30 -0.19
CA ASN A 117 4.63 0.22 -1.64
C ASN A 117 3.97 -1.00 -2.31
N TYR A 118 3.18 -1.75 -1.55
CA TYR A 118 2.44 -2.92 -2.02
C TYR A 118 0.94 -2.64 -2.01
N ARG A 119 0.23 -3.38 -2.84
CA ARG A 119 -1.23 -3.40 -2.87
C ARG A 119 -1.72 -4.82 -2.59
N GLN A 120 -2.61 -4.95 -1.61
CA GLN A 120 -3.34 -6.20 -1.44
C GLN A 120 -4.15 -6.50 -2.69
N ILE A 121 -4.15 -7.73 -3.11
CA ILE A 121 -4.95 -8.22 -4.23
C ILE A 121 -5.73 -9.48 -3.85
N LEU A 122 -6.86 -9.65 -4.52
CA LEU A 122 -7.72 -10.83 -4.41
C LEU A 122 -7.89 -11.42 -5.82
N GLY A 123 -8.12 -12.72 -5.90
CA GLY A 123 -8.36 -13.39 -7.19
C GLY A 123 -7.22 -14.29 -7.66
N ILE A 124 -6.08 -14.35 -6.94
CA ILE A 124 -5.02 -15.31 -7.21
C ILE A 124 -4.74 -16.19 -5.99
N ALA A 125 -4.18 -17.37 -6.24
CA ALA A 125 -3.80 -18.31 -5.17
C ALA A 125 -2.48 -17.88 -4.49
N PRO A 126 -2.28 -18.27 -3.20
CA PRO A 126 -0.99 -18.11 -2.56
C PRO A 126 0.13 -18.83 -3.34
N ASN A 127 1.34 -18.27 -3.29
CA ASN A 127 2.53 -18.77 -3.99
C ASN A 127 2.46 -18.71 -5.53
N THR A 128 1.49 -18.00 -6.11
CA THR A 128 1.49 -17.70 -7.54
C THR A 128 2.67 -16.81 -7.90
N ARG A 129 3.40 -17.16 -8.96
CA ARG A 129 4.52 -16.35 -9.47
C ARG A 129 3.98 -15.20 -10.29
N VAL A 130 4.21 -13.98 -9.81
CA VAL A 130 3.70 -12.75 -10.43
C VAL A 130 4.86 -11.92 -10.98
N VAL A 131 4.69 -11.35 -12.16
CA VAL A 131 5.65 -10.41 -12.76
C VAL A 131 5.60 -9.09 -11.98
N THR A 132 6.66 -8.79 -11.23
CA THR A 132 6.76 -7.58 -10.41
C THR A 132 7.52 -6.44 -11.08
N LYS A 133 8.33 -6.76 -12.10
CA LYS A 133 9.06 -5.79 -12.91
C LYS A 133 8.88 -6.12 -14.38
N GLY A 134 8.69 -5.08 -15.19
CA GLY A 134 8.51 -5.25 -16.64
C GLY A 134 7.12 -5.74 -17.05
N ALA A 135 6.10 -5.61 -16.22
CA ALA A 135 4.72 -5.98 -16.55
C ALA A 135 4.23 -5.33 -17.86
N PHE A 136 4.64 -4.10 -18.13
CA PHE A 136 4.32 -3.41 -19.39
C PHE A 136 4.90 -4.13 -20.63
N PHE A 137 6.11 -4.68 -20.54
CA PHE A 137 6.71 -5.44 -21.66
C PHE A 137 5.94 -6.73 -21.92
N VAL A 138 5.56 -7.45 -20.84
CA VAL A 138 4.73 -8.65 -20.95
C VAL A 138 3.38 -8.31 -21.59
N ALA A 139 2.71 -7.25 -21.16
CA ALA A 139 1.47 -6.76 -21.74
C ALA A 139 1.62 -6.47 -23.25
N SER A 140 2.71 -5.80 -23.63
CA SER A 140 2.98 -5.43 -25.02
C SER A 140 3.21 -6.66 -25.90
N GLU A 141 3.90 -7.67 -25.42
CA GLU A 141 4.15 -8.91 -26.17
C GLU A 141 2.85 -9.72 -26.32
N ILE A 142 2.05 -9.85 -25.28
CA ILE A 142 0.75 -10.51 -25.36
C ILE A 142 -0.17 -9.77 -26.35
N ALA A 143 -0.21 -8.43 -26.34
CA ALA A 143 -1.03 -7.62 -27.24
C ALA A 143 -0.60 -7.75 -28.72
N LYS A 144 0.68 -8.04 -28.98
CA LYS A 144 1.17 -8.27 -30.35
C LYS A 144 0.87 -9.69 -30.87
N GLY A 145 0.23 -10.55 -30.08
CA GLY A 145 -0.01 -11.95 -30.42
C GLY A 145 1.27 -12.78 -30.37
N GLY A 146 2.27 -12.29 -29.65
CA GLY A 146 3.56 -12.95 -29.52
C GLY A 146 3.57 -13.95 -28.38
N PHE A 147 3.55 -15.09 -28.68
CA PHE A 147 4.13 -16.36 -28.31
C PHE A 147 3.25 -17.46 -28.92
N ASP A 148 3.35 -17.57 -30.25
CA ASP A 148 2.98 -18.80 -30.91
C ASP A 148 4.22 -19.71 -30.92
N PRO A 149 4.32 -20.73 -30.04
CA PRO A 149 5.45 -21.65 -30.03
C PRO A 149 5.40 -22.66 -31.19
N HIS A 150 4.47 -22.53 -32.12
CA HIS A 150 4.28 -23.42 -33.25
C HIS A 150 4.34 -22.69 -34.61
N GLY A 151 5.40 -21.91 -34.80
CA GLY A 151 5.80 -21.51 -36.16
C GLY A 151 6.36 -22.72 -36.91
N HIS A 152 5.56 -23.28 -37.83
CA HIS A 152 6.05 -24.21 -38.84
C HIS A 152 6.94 -23.50 -39.85
#